data_550f17b0ab1043f60747ba0231b8ad25
#
_entry.id   550f17b0ab1043f60747ba0231b8ad25
#
_cell.length_a   1.000
_cell.length_b   1.000
_cell.length_c   1.000
_cell.angle_alpha   90.00
_cell.angle_beta   90.00
_cell.angle_gamma   90.00
#
_symmetry.space_group_name_H-M   'P 1'
#
loop_
_entity.id
_entity.type
_entity.pdbx_description
1 polymer ?
#
loop_
_entity_poly.entity_id
_entity_poly.type
_entity_poly.pdbx_seq_one_letter_code
_entity_poly.pdbx_strand_id
1 'polypeptide(L)'
;MDKLFDILHEDADLLVINKPAGLVCHPTKGDVYSSLISRVRLHLGGTTGAHLINRLARETSGVVIVAKHPAAAGELGKVWESRAVEKEYLAIVHGHVPAERGLIDAPLGRDAHSRVAIKDSVRADGAAAQTEFWVERRFSRPVLCKAVELSGRISSSQAGVQFSLSARPTGGEGRGEVGFPSAFSLLRVVPRTGRKHQIRIHLAHLGHPIVGDKIYGGDEDLYLALVAGRLTDGQRARLILPQHALHAAAVRFAWREQEWIFRAPPEPGFMTFAAAQ
;
A
#
# COMPACT_ATOMS: atom_id res chain seq x y z
N MET A 1 7.35 0.11 -28.83
CA MET A 1 7.71 1.01 -27.69
C MET A 1 7.10 0.41 -26.44
N ASP A 2 7.91 0.21 -25.42
CA ASP A 2 7.39 -0.30 -24.16
C ASP A 2 6.41 0.72 -23.57
N LYS A 3 5.28 0.23 -23.07
CA LYS A 3 4.22 1.04 -22.49
C LYS A 3 4.73 1.74 -21.24
N LEU A 4 4.75 3.07 -21.23
CA LEU A 4 5.27 3.86 -20.11
C LEU A 4 4.41 3.70 -18.84
N PHE A 5 3.09 3.56 -19.00
CA PHE A 5 2.06 3.35 -17.97
C PHE A 5 0.71 3.02 -18.62
N ASP A 6 -0.27 2.59 -17.84
CA ASP A 6 -1.63 2.35 -18.31
C ASP A 6 -2.47 3.62 -18.18
N ILE A 7 -3.07 4.07 -19.30
CA ILE A 7 -3.96 5.22 -19.34
C ILE A 7 -5.39 4.74 -19.09
N LEU A 8 -6.06 5.34 -18.11
CA LEU A 8 -7.48 5.12 -17.81
C LEU A 8 -8.38 6.14 -18.49
N HIS A 9 -7.88 7.38 -18.62
CA HIS A 9 -8.55 8.49 -19.29
C HIS A 9 -7.51 9.52 -19.72
N GLU A 10 -7.76 10.15 -20.87
CA GLU A 10 -6.99 11.31 -21.34
C GLU A 10 -7.88 12.25 -22.14
N ASP A 11 -7.85 13.54 -21.77
CA ASP A 11 -8.49 14.64 -22.51
C ASP A 11 -7.56 15.85 -22.57
N ALA A 12 -8.10 17.04 -22.85
CA ALA A 12 -7.32 18.28 -22.94
C ALA A 12 -6.72 18.70 -21.58
N ASP A 13 -7.41 18.44 -20.48
CA ASP A 13 -7.07 18.91 -19.14
C ASP A 13 -6.44 17.81 -18.26
N LEU A 14 -6.88 16.57 -18.43
CA LEU A 14 -6.56 15.44 -17.54
C LEU A 14 -5.82 14.31 -18.26
N LEU A 15 -4.94 13.67 -17.53
CA LEU A 15 -4.41 12.34 -17.80
C LEU A 15 -4.55 11.51 -16.54
N VAL A 16 -5.34 10.42 -16.60
CA VAL A 16 -5.56 9.51 -15.48
C VAL A 16 -4.89 8.19 -15.76
N ILE A 17 -4.11 7.74 -14.80
CA ILE A 17 -3.17 6.63 -14.96
C ILE A 17 -3.46 5.55 -13.93
N ASN A 18 -3.40 4.28 -14.33
CA ASN A 18 -3.19 3.16 -13.41
C ASN A 18 -1.68 3.03 -13.16
N LYS A 19 -1.20 3.60 -12.05
CA LYS A 19 0.22 3.56 -11.70
C LYS A 19 0.59 2.14 -11.26
N PRO A 20 1.61 1.52 -11.84
CA PRO A 20 2.11 0.23 -11.37
C PRO A 20 2.78 0.36 -9.99
N ALA A 21 2.78 -0.73 -9.22
CA ALA A 21 3.61 -0.85 -8.03
C ALA A 21 5.10 -0.80 -8.39
N GLY A 22 5.93 -0.30 -7.48
CA GLY A 22 7.37 -0.13 -7.70
C GLY A 22 7.76 1.21 -8.33
N LEU A 23 6.86 1.90 -9.03
CA LEU A 23 7.14 3.20 -9.65
C LEU A 23 6.90 4.36 -8.67
N VAL A 24 7.89 5.23 -8.49
CA VAL A 24 7.75 6.45 -7.68
C VAL A 24 6.99 7.53 -8.44
N CYS A 25 6.23 8.35 -7.74
CA CYS A 25 5.49 9.47 -8.35
C CYS A 25 6.43 10.61 -8.78
N HIS A 26 7.39 10.97 -7.94
CA HIS A 26 8.38 12.02 -8.21
C HIS A 26 9.80 11.46 -8.17
N PRO A 27 10.75 12.08 -8.88
CA PRO A 27 12.14 11.69 -8.78
C PRO A 27 12.63 11.74 -7.34
N THR A 28 13.34 10.70 -6.93
CA THR A 28 14.14 10.65 -5.72
C THR A 28 15.61 10.75 -6.13
N LYS A 29 16.56 10.58 -5.22
CA LYS A 29 17.98 10.51 -5.58
C LYS A 29 18.20 9.42 -6.65
N GLY A 30 18.76 9.76 -7.80
CA GLY A 30 19.04 8.85 -8.90
C GLY A 30 18.46 9.31 -10.24
N ASP A 31 18.03 8.36 -11.06
CA ASP A 31 17.54 8.62 -12.41
C ASP A 31 16.25 9.44 -12.43
N VAL A 32 16.35 10.64 -12.98
CA VAL A 32 15.24 11.59 -13.13
C VAL A 32 14.12 11.00 -14.00
N TYR A 33 14.44 10.12 -14.95
CA TYR A 33 13.47 9.51 -15.86
C TYR A 33 12.74 8.28 -15.27
N SER A 34 13.13 7.82 -14.09
CA SER A 34 12.52 6.64 -13.45
C SER A 34 11.21 6.91 -12.71
N SER A 35 10.70 8.16 -12.71
CA SER A 35 9.48 8.53 -11.99
C SER A 35 8.25 8.65 -12.90
N LEU A 36 7.05 8.51 -12.29
CA LEU A 36 5.79 8.68 -13.03
C LEU A 36 5.69 10.04 -13.71
N ILE A 37 6.01 11.14 -13.02
CA ILE A 37 5.93 12.49 -13.61
C ILE A 37 6.88 12.66 -14.79
N SER A 38 8.05 12.04 -14.76
CA SER A 38 8.98 12.10 -15.88
C SER A 38 8.45 11.33 -17.10
N ARG A 39 7.85 10.17 -16.89
CA ARG A 39 7.19 9.40 -17.95
C ARG A 39 6.00 10.13 -18.54
N VAL A 40 5.21 10.82 -17.69
CA VAL A 40 4.10 11.70 -18.14
C VAL A 40 4.60 12.82 -19.03
N ARG A 41 5.68 13.49 -18.63
CA ARG A 41 6.29 14.56 -19.46
C ARG A 41 6.75 14.04 -20.81
N LEU A 42 7.36 12.86 -20.87
CA LEU A 42 7.72 12.22 -22.14
C LEU A 42 6.49 11.91 -22.99
N HIS A 43 5.42 11.38 -22.39
CA HIS A 43 4.16 11.10 -23.08
C HIS A 43 3.54 12.37 -23.69
N LEU A 44 3.61 13.49 -22.96
CA LEU A 44 3.07 14.79 -23.38
C LEU A 44 4.04 15.61 -24.25
N GLY A 45 5.04 14.98 -24.87
CA GLY A 45 5.98 15.64 -25.77
C GLY A 45 7.01 16.54 -25.09
N GLY A 46 7.37 16.28 -23.84
CA GLY A 46 8.40 17.03 -23.10
C GLY A 46 7.88 18.29 -22.39
N THR A 47 6.57 18.52 -22.34
CA THR A 47 5.99 19.69 -21.66
C THR A 47 6.23 19.64 -20.14
N THR A 48 6.57 20.79 -19.55
CA THR A 48 6.81 20.92 -18.10
C THR A 48 5.55 21.25 -17.30
N GLY A 49 4.42 21.49 -17.97
CA GLY A 49 3.18 21.95 -17.35
C GLY A 49 2.33 20.88 -16.65
N ALA A 50 2.76 19.61 -16.68
CA ALA A 50 2.01 18.54 -16.05
C ALA A 50 2.23 18.47 -14.53
N HIS A 51 1.14 18.32 -13.77
CA HIS A 51 1.12 18.31 -12.31
C HIS A 51 0.38 17.07 -11.77
N LEU A 52 1.00 16.32 -10.88
CA LEU A 52 0.31 15.24 -10.14
C LEU A 52 -0.65 15.84 -9.12
N ILE A 53 -1.92 15.53 -9.23
CA ILE A 53 -2.98 16.01 -8.32
C ILE A 53 -3.01 15.16 -7.04
N ASN A 54 -2.83 13.85 -7.16
CA ASN A 54 -2.61 12.95 -6.02
C ASN A 54 -1.31 12.17 -6.18
N ARG A 55 -0.84 11.60 -5.08
CA ARG A 55 0.39 10.80 -5.06
C ARG A 55 0.15 9.48 -4.33
N LEU A 56 0.74 8.44 -4.85
CA LEU A 56 0.80 7.12 -4.21
C LEU A 56 2.24 6.83 -3.78
N ALA A 57 2.40 6.03 -2.74
CA ALA A 57 3.71 5.51 -2.35
C ALA A 57 4.31 4.65 -3.49
N ARG A 58 5.63 4.44 -3.49
CA ARG A 58 6.31 3.66 -4.53
C ARG A 58 5.61 2.32 -4.79
N GLU A 59 5.35 1.55 -3.75
CA GLU A 59 4.79 0.20 -3.86
C GLU A 59 3.25 0.16 -3.95
N THR A 60 2.56 1.27 -3.75
CA THR A 60 1.11 1.35 -3.94
C THR A 60 0.79 1.53 -5.42
N SER A 61 -0.04 0.67 -5.97
CA SER A 61 -0.57 0.78 -7.35
C SER A 61 -1.91 1.51 -7.40
N GLY A 62 -2.40 1.84 -8.60
CA GLY A 62 -3.75 2.33 -8.84
C GLY A 62 -3.85 3.76 -9.34
N VAL A 63 -5.01 4.39 -9.15
CA VAL A 63 -5.41 5.65 -9.79
C VAL A 63 -4.52 6.82 -9.37
N VAL A 64 -3.87 7.44 -10.35
CA VAL A 64 -3.19 8.73 -10.22
C VAL A 64 -3.74 9.70 -11.25
N ILE A 65 -4.11 10.89 -10.80
CA ILE A 65 -4.63 11.97 -11.64
C ILE A 65 -3.52 12.99 -11.87
N VAL A 66 -3.37 13.37 -13.12
CA VAL A 66 -2.43 14.37 -13.60
C VAL A 66 -3.23 15.46 -14.28
N ALA A 67 -3.03 16.71 -13.89
CA ALA A 67 -3.46 17.87 -14.67
C ALA A 67 -2.40 18.16 -15.74
N LYS A 68 -2.83 18.35 -16.98
CA LYS A 68 -1.92 18.56 -18.14
C LYS A 68 -1.37 19.98 -18.21
N HIS A 69 -1.99 20.93 -17.50
CA HIS A 69 -1.58 22.34 -17.47
C HIS A 69 -1.90 23.02 -16.11
N PRO A 70 -1.27 24.17 -15.80
CA PRO A 70 -1.38 24.83 -14.49
C PRO A 70 -2.80 25.26 -14.11
N ALA A 71 -3.64 25.68 -15.06
CA ALA A 71 -5.02 26.09 -14.76
C ALA A 71 -5.84 24.92 -14.18
N ALA A 72 -5.85 23.76 -14.86
CA ALA A 72 -6.50 22.55 -14.34
C ALA A 72 -5.89 22.10 -13.00
N ALA A 73 -4.57 22.23 -12.84
CA ALA A 73 -3.90 21.90 -11.59
C ALA A 73 -4.37 22.78 -10.42
N GLY A 74 -4.52 24.08 -10.64
CA GLY A 74 -5.02 25.02 -9.63
C GLY A 74 -6.47 24.74 -9.21
N GLU A 75 -7.35 24.44 -10.17
CA GLU A 75 -8.75 24.10 -9.92
C GLU A 75 -8.86 22.78 -9.13
N LEU A 76 -8.20 21.73 -9.60
CA LEU A 76 -8.20 20.41 -8.95
C LEU A 76 -7.52 20.46 -7.57
N GLY A 77 -6.47 21.26 -7.40
CA GLY A 77 -5.84 21.49 -6.10
C GLY A 77 -6.86 21.92 -5.06
N LYS A 78 -7.74 22.88 -5.37
CA LYS A 78 -8.82 23.33 -4.48
C LYS A 78 -9.82 22.22 -4.16
N VAL A 79 -10.16 21.37 -5.15
CA VAL A 79 -11.03 20.19 -4.93
C VAL A 79 -10.39 19.21 -3.95
N TRP A 80 -9.06 18.97 -4.04
CA TRP A 80 -8.34 18.11 -3.11
C TRP A 80 -8.22 18.70 -1.71
N GLU A 81 -8.01 20.01 -1.61
CA GLU A 81 -7.92 20.76 -0.34
C GLU A 81 -9.25 20.78 0.41
N SER A 82 -10.38 20.88 -0.30
CA SER A 82 -11.72 20.85 0.30
C SER A 82 -12.11 19.48 0.90
N ARG A 83 -11.30 18.44 0.67
CA ARG A 83 -11.55 17.05 1.08
C ARG A 83 -12.84 16.45 0.53
N ALA A 84 -13.41 17.03 -0.51
CA ALA A 84 -14.60 16.51 -1.20
C ALA A 84 -14.28 15.33 -2.14
N VAL A 85 -13.04 14.84 -2.10
CA VAL A 85 -12.56 13.72 -2.93
C VAL A 85 -12.70 12.42 -2.16
N GLU A 86 -13.52 11.53 -2.67
CA GLU A 86 -13.66 10.16 -2.17
C GLU A 86 -12.59 9.26 -2.82
N LYS A 87 -11.91 8.47 -2.01
CA LYS A 87 -10.84 7.56 -2.45
C LYS A 87 -11.12 6.17 -1.90
N GLU A 88 -11.12 5.19 -2.78
CA GLU A 88 -11.30 3.80 -2.39
C GLU A 88 -10.05 3.00 -2.71
N TYR A 89 -9.66 2.18 -1.74
CA TYR A 89 -8.51 1.29 -1.85
C TYR A 89 -8.93 -0.16 -1.62
N LEU A 90 -8.19 -1.07 -2.24
CA LEU A 90 -8.18 -2.48 -1.87
C LEU A 90 -6.88 -2.79 -1.12
N ALA A 91 -7.00 -3.52 -0.03
CA ALA A 91 -5.86 -3.97 0.76
C ALA A 91 -5.97 -5.46 1.09
N ILE A 92 -4.87 -6.21 0.96
CA ILE A 92 -4.79 -7.57 1.48
C ILE A 92 -3.97 -7.50 2.76
N VAL A 93 -4.56 -7.97 3.85
CA VAL A 93 -3.94 -7.94 5.19
C VAL A 93 -3.74 -9.32 5.75
N HIS A 94 -2.79 -9.46 6.68
CA HIS A 94 -2.56 -10.68 7.43
C HIS A 94 -3.71 -10.93 8.43
N GLY A 95 -4.09 -12.19 8.56
CA GLY A 95 -5.13 -12.66 9.48
C GLY A 95 -6.56 -12.47 8.96
N HIS A 96 -7.50 -13.12 9.62
CA HIS A 96 -8.92 -12.89 9.42
C HIS A 96 -9.36 -11.72 10.28
N VAL A 97 -9.70 -10.59 9.66
CA VAL A 97 -10.28 -9.42 10.36
C VAL A 97 -11.65 -9.84 10.89
N PRO A 98 -11.89 -9.83 12.22
CA PRO A 98 -13.13 -10.40 12.78
C PRO A 98 -14.37 -9.54 12.45
N ALA A 99 -14.24 -8.22 12.47
CA ALA A 99 -15.34 -7.29 12.16
C ALA A 99 -15.58 -7.20 10.66
N GLU A 100 -16.86 -7.18 10.23
CA GLU A 100 -17.23 -7.01 8.81
C GLU A 100 -16.91 -5.61 8.28
N ARG A 101 -16.92 -4.61 9.15
CA ARG A 101 -16.61 -3.20 8.87
C ARG A 101 -16.16 -2.49 10.13
N GLY A 102 -15.44 -1.39 9.98
CA GLY A 102 -15.05 -0.56 11.12
C GLY A 102 -14.53 0.81 10.71
N LEU A 103 -14.42 1.68 11.71
CA LEU A 103 -13.75 2.96 11.63
C LEU A 103 -12.52 2.91 12.54
N ILE A 104 -11.35 3.21 11.97
CA ILE A 104 -10.12 3.41 12.72
C ILE A 104 -9.95 4.92 12.86
N ASP A 105 -10.17 5.44 14.06
CA ASP A 105 -9.98 6.85 14.43
C ASP A 105 -8.77 6.94 15.34
N ALA A 106 -7.61 7.16 14.75
CA ALA A 106 -6.34 7.13 15.48
C ALA A 106 -5.37 8.17 14.90
N PRO A 107 -5.00 9.19 15.68
CA PRO A 107 -4.11 10.26 15.22
C PRO A 107 -2.72 9.73 14.86
N LEU A 108 -2.08 10.34 13.85
CA LEU A 108 -0.81 9.90 13.31
C LEU A 108 0.28 10.95 13.49
N GLY A 109 1.46 10.51 13.87
CA GLY A 109 2.65 11.34 14.00
C GLY A 109 3.92 10.56 13.78
N ARG A 110 5.07 11.26 13.76
CA ARG A 110 6.37 10.63 13.55
C ARG A 110 6.66 9.61 14.65
N ASP A 111 7.13 8.44 14.26
CA ASP A 111 7.63 7.43 15.19
C ASP A 111 9.03 7.82 15.67
N ALA A 112 9.13 8.32 16.90
CA ALA A 112 10.41 8.79 17.48
C ALA A 112 11.36 7.62 17.85
N HIS A 113 10.83 6.41 17.97
CA HIS A 113 11.60 5.20 18.37
C HIS A 113 12.05 4.36 17.17
N SER A 114 11.53 4.65 15.99
CA SER A 114 11.88 3.91 14.77
C SER A 114 13.22 4.32 14.19
N ARG A 115 13.99 3.34 13.75
CA ARG A 115 15.20 3.55 12.94
C ARG A 115 14.89 3.96 11.50
N VAL A 116 13.66 3.79 11.07
CA VAL A 116 13.17 4.17 9.73
C VAL A 116 12.69 5.62 9.76
N ALA A 117 13.50 6.53 9.25
CA ALA A 117 13.25 7.98 9.31
C ALA A 117 11.89 8.43 8.75
N ILE A 118 11.33 7.67 7.82
CA ILE A 118 10.05 7.98 7.18
C ILE A 118 8.86 7.31 7.87
N LYS A 119 9.07 6.56 8.95
CA LYS A 119 8.00 5.87 9.67
C LYS A 119 7.24 6.84 10.57
N ASP A 120 5.92 6.77 10.47
CA ASP A 120 4.97 7.39 11.39
C ASP A 120 4.25 6.28 12.17
N SER A 121 3.62 6.62 13.28
CA SER A 121 2.86 5.69 14.13
C SER A 121 1.61 6.37 14.66
N VAL A 122 0.72 5.59 15.26
CA VAL A 122 -0.41 6.14 16.03
C VAL A 122 0.15 6.83 17.29
N ARG A 123 -0.26 8.08 17.48
CA ARG A 123 0.18 8.93 18.60
C ARG A 123 -0.96 9.84 19.04
N ALA A 124 -1.18 9.96 20.35
CA ALA A 124 -2.23 10.81 20.89
C ALA A 124 -2.05 12.32 20.56
N ASP A 125 -0.80 12.76 20.41
CA ASP A 125 -0.42 14.12 20.01
C ASP A 125 -0.29 14.30 18.48
N GLY A 126 -0.68 13.29 17.71
CA GLY A 126 -0.57 13.27 16.25
C GLY A 126 -1.69 14.07 15.55
N ALA A 127 -1.57 14.17 14.24
CA ALA A 127 -2.60 14.77 13.39
C ALA A 127 -3.80 13.81 13.25
N ALA A 128 -5.02 14.31 13.43
CA ALA A 128 -6.25 13.53 13.30
C ALA A 128 -6.28 12.75 11.98
N ALA A 129 -6.62 11.47 12.07
CA ALA A 129 -6.67 10.57 10.94
C ALA A 129 -7.78 9.53 11.14
N GLN A 130 -8.59 9.31 10.10
CA GLN A 130 -9.72 8.40 10.11
C GLN A 130 -9.73 7.55 8.85
N THR A 131 -9.91 6.23 9.03
CA THR A 131 -9.97 5.25 7.94
C THR A 131 -11.11 4.28 8.18
N GLU A 132 -12.04 4.20 7.24
CA GLU A 132 -13.08 3.18 7.24
C GLU A 132 -12.63 1.96 6.44
N PHE A 133 -13.10 0.78 6.84
CA PHE A 133 -12.89 -0.45 6.11
C PHE A 133 -14.11 -1.36 6.12
N TRP A 134 -14.19 -2.20 5.08
CA TRP A 134 -15.15 -3.31 4.93
C TRP A 134 -14.39 -4.56 4.51
N VAL A 135 -14.75 -5.70 5.10
CA VAL A 135 -14.17 -6.99 4.71
C VAL A 135 -14.94 -7.50 3.49
N GLU A 136 -14.24 -7.55 2.35
CA GLU A 136 -14.79 -8.11 1.12
C GLU A 136 -14.71 -9.63 1.12
N ARG A 137 -13.63 -10.18 1.71
CA ARG A 137 -13.43 -11.62 1.80
C ARG A 137 -12.35 -11.99 2.82
N ARG A 138 -12.55 -13.14 3.48
CA ARG A 138 -11.53 -13.85 4.27
C ARG A 138 -11.11 -15.10 3.52
N PHE A 139 -9.82 -15.41 3.50
CA PHE A 139 -9.30 -16.58 2.80
C PHE A 139 -8.00 -17.08 3.44
N SER A 140 -7.61 -18.31 3.11
CA SER A 140 -6.35 -18.89 3.55
C SER A 140 -5.53 -19.34 2.37
N ARG A 141 -4.21 -19.23 2.48
CA ARG A 141 -3.26 -19.70 1.47
C ARG A 141 -2.11 -20.46 2.10
N PRO A 142 -1.60 -21.51 1.45
CA PRO A 142 -0.30 -22.05 1.82
C PRO A 142 0.77 -21.00 1.52
N VAL A 143 1.57 -20.66 2.53
CA VAL A 143 2.74 -19.78 2.39
C VAL A 143 3.97 -20.63 2.63
N LEU A 144 4.88 -20.63 1.66
CA LEU A 144 6.16 -21.33 1.78
C LEU A 144 7.04 -20.57 2.78
N CYS A 145 6.96 -20.97 4.04
CA CYS A 145 7.95 -20.55 5.03
C CYS A 145 9.05 -21.60 5.06
N LYS A 146 10.24 -21.30 4.56
CA LYS A 146 11.43 -22.07 4.98
C LYS A 146 11.53 -21.93 6.49
N ALA A 147 11.48 -23.04 7.22
CA ALA A 147 11.66 -23.07 8.66
C ALA A 147 13.04 -22.45 8.98
N VAL A 148 13.05 -21.20 9.41
CA VAL A 148 14.19 -20.61 10.08
C VAL A 148 14.00 -20.91 11.53
N GLU A 149 14.91 -21.68 12.10
CA GLU A 149 14.98 -21.95 13.54
C GLU A 149 15.00 -20.61 14.29
N LEU A 150 13.90 -20.30 14.95
CA LEU A 150 13.78 -19.17 15.87
C LEU A 150 14.44 -19.56 17.19
N SER A 151 15.77 -19.59 17.26
CA SER A 151 16.53 -19.53 18.50
C SER A 151 16.86 -18.06 18.79
N GLY A 152 15.91 -17.32 19.36
CA GLY A 152 16.12 -15.94 19.79
C GLY A 152 15.07 -15.56 20.83
N ARG A 153 15.51 -15.37 22.08
CA ARG A 153 14.69 -14.91 23.21
C ARG A 153 13.98 -13.61 22.86
N ILE A 154 12.66 -13.63 22.83
CA ILE A 154 11.84 -12.41 22.82
C ILE A 154 11.69 -11.96 24.26
N SER A 155 12.28 -10.81 24.61
CA SER A 155 12.02 -10.15 25.90
C SER A 155 10.59 -9.59 25.87
N SER A 156 9.81 -10.02 26.85
CA SER A 156 8.44 -9.60 27.08
C SER A 156 8.40 -8.16 27.62
N SER A 157 8.06 -7.17 26.77
CA SER A 157 7.43 -5.94 27.24
C SER A 157 6.81 -5.18 26.06
N GLN A 158 5.59 -5.55 25.69
CA GLN A 158 4.51 -4.67 25.23
C GLN A 158 3.29 -5.53 24.89
N ALA A 159 2.18 -5.18 25.49
CA ALA A 159 0.94 -5.93 25.46
C ALA A 159 0.34 -6.13 24.05
N GLY A 160 -0.02 -7.37 23.76
CA GLY A 160 -1.18 -7.74 22.99
C GLY A 160 -1.03 -7.82 21.49
N VAL A 161 -0.53 -8.88 20.96
CA VAL A 161 -1.16 -9.81 20.01
C VAL A 161 -0.25 -11.03 19.89
N GLN A 162 -0.64 -12.12 20.52
CA GLN A 162 0.00 -13.41 20.32
C GLN A 162 -0.40 -13.95 18.96
N PHE A 163 0.57 -14.04 18.05
CA PHE A 163 0.45 -14.96 16.92
C PHE A 163 0.58 -16.39 17.50
N SER A 164 -0.54 -17.06 17.68
CA SER A 164 -0.55 -18.45 18.08
C SER A 164 -0.08 -19.33 16.92
N LEU A 165 1.19 -19.68 16.90
CA LEU A 165 1.75 -20.79 16.12
C LEU A 165 1.50 -22.11 16.89
N SER A 166 0.26 -22.56 16.95
CA SER A 166 -0.08 -23.87 17.47
C SER A 166 -0.28 -24.87 16.33
N ALA A 167 0.80 -25.44 15.83
CA ALA A 167 0.80 -26.79 15.24
C ALA A 167 2.22 -27.34 15.30
N ARG A 168 2.46 -28.27 16.20
CA ARG A 168 3.65 -29.16 16.16
C ARG A 168 3.45 -30.19 15.06
N PRO A 169 4.37 -30.36 14.11
CA PRO A 169 4.32 -31.51 13.22
C PRO A 169 4.77 -32.78 13.98
N THR A 170 3.94 -33.78 13.99
CA THR A 170 4.34 -35.16 14.30
C THR A 170 5.18 -35.68 13.15
N GLY A 171 6.29 -36.37 13.51
CA GLY A 171 7.40 -36.74 12.68
C GLY A 171 7.06 -37.44 11.36
N GLY A 172 7.89 -37.15 10.37
CA GLY A 172 8.01 -37.83 9.09
C GLY A 172 9.20 -37.24 8.36
N GLU A 173 10.26 -38.05 8.19
CA GLU A 173 11.42 -37.68 7.39
C GLU A 173 11.01 -37.59 5.89
N GLY A 174 10.86 -36.37 5.40
CA GLY A 174 10.67 -36.08 3.99
C GLY A 174 10.97 -34.62 3.78
N ARG A 175 12.07 -34.27 3.06
CA ARG A 175 12.41 -32.92 2.62
C ARG A 175 11.38 -32.44 1.57
N GLY A 176 10.15 -32.15 2.01
CA GLY A 176 9.15 -31.46 1.24
C GLY A 176 8.92 -30.08 1.86
N GLU A 177 8.96 -29.01 1.06
CA GLU A 177 8.53 -27.69 1.51
C GLU A 177 7.05 -27.77 1.87
N VAL A 178 6.73 -27.81 3.16
CA VAL A 178 5.35 -27.85 3.65
C VAL A 178 4.90 -26.40 3.82
N GLY A 179 4.01 -25.94 2.93
CA GLY A 179 3.33 -24.67 3.10
C GLY A 179 2.30 -24.74 4.22
N PHE A 180 2.40 -23.87 5.22
CA PHE A 180 1.37 -23.74 6.24
C PHE A 180 0.25 -22.81 5.76
N PRO A 181 -1.04 -23.17 5.98
CA PRO A 181 -2.13 -22.27 5.66
C PRO A 181 -2.06 -21.01 6.51
N SER A 182 -1.88 -19.88 5.86
CA SER A 182 -1.91 -18.56 6.50
C SER A 182 -3.22 -17.85 6.15
N ALA A 183 -3.79 -17.20 7.16
CA ALA A 183 -5.06 -16.47 7.05
C ALA A 183 -4.84 -15.05 6.50
N PHE A 184 -5.75 -14.59 5.65
CA PHE A 184 -5.74 -13.26 5.04
C PHE A 184 -7.15 -12.69 4.92
N SER A 185 -7.24 -11.37 4.83
CA SER A 185 -8.48 -10.67 4.50
C SER A 185 -8.25 -9.70 3.35
N LEU A 186 -9.17 -9.67 2.40
CA LEU A 186 -9.29 -8.61 1.40
C LEU A 186 -10.23 -7.55 1.95
N LEU A 187 -9.76 -6.33 2.02
CA LEU A 187 -10.51 -5.18 2.54
C LEU A 187 -10.71 -4.14 1.45
N ARG A 188 -11.90 -3.55 1.43
CA ARG A 188 -12.16 -2.24 0.83
C ARG A 188 -11.92 -1.19 1.91
N VAL A 189 -11.16 -0.15 1.58
CA VAL A 189 -10.69 0.85 2.55
C VAL A 189 -10.93 2.25 2.02
N VAL A 190 -11.53 3.12 2.84
CA VAL A 190 -11.84 4.51 2.51
C VAL A 190 -11.19 5.43 3.55
N PRO A 191 -10.06 6.10 3.23
CA PRO A 191 -9.47 7.08 4.13
C PRO A 191 -10.27 8.40 4.09
N ARG A 192 -10.82 8.82 5.23
CA ARG A 192 -11.55 10.09 5.40
C ARG A 192 -10.59 11.29 5.50
N THR A 193 -9.36 11.03 5.84
CA THR A 193 -8.23 11.98 5.85
C THR A 193 -7.10 11.47 4.96
N GLY A 194 -6.07 12.27 4.69
CA GLY A 194 -5.00 11.92 3.75
C GLY A 194 -3.60 12.05 4.35
N ARG A 195 -3.34 11.41 5.52
CA ARG A 195 -2.00 11.45 6.13
C ARG A 195 -1.04 10.48 5.44
N LYS A 196 0.25 10.76 5.54
CA LYS A 196 1.30 9.91 4.99
C LYS A 196 1.18 8.48 5.57
N HIS A 197 1.18 7.48 4.70
CA HIS A 197 1.07 6.06 5.04
C HIS A 197 -0.18 5.67 5.87
N GLN A 198 -1.19 6.52 5.95
CA GLN A 198 -2.33 6.39 6.86
C GLN A 198 -2.96 4.99 6.87
N ILE A 199 -3.36 4.47 5.71
CA ILE A 199 -4.01 3.16 5.62
C ILE A 199 -3.09 2.06 6.17
N ARG A 200 -1.80 2.11 5.83
CA ARG A 200 -0.81 1.12 6.25
C ARG A 200 -0.62 1.13 7.77
N ILE A 201 -0.54 2.32 8.38
CA ILE A 201 -0.40 2.49 9.84
C ILE A 201 -1.67 2.03 10.53
N HIS A 202 -2.83 2.45 10.06
CA HIS A 202 -4.12 2.11 10.66
C HIS A 202 -4.39 0.60 10.63
N LEU A 203 -4.15 -0.08 9.51
CA LEU A 203 -4.33 -1.53 9.43
C LEU A 203 -3.32 -2.30 10.29
N ALA A 204 -2.07 -1.83 10.37
CA ALA A 204 -1.09 -2.39 11.29
C ALA A 204 -1.48 -2.16 12.77
N HIS A 205 -2.00 -0.97 13.11
CA HIS A 205 -2.53 -0.66 14.44
C HIS A 205 -3.73 -1.54 14.83
N LEU A 206 -4.58 -1.88 13.86
CA LEU A 206 -5.69 -2.83 14.04
C LEU A 206 -5.21 -4.28 14.31
N GLY A 207 -3.91 -4.55 14.16
CA GLY A 207 -3.34 -5.90 14.28
C GLY A 207 -3.33 -6.68 12.97
N HIS A 208 -3.71 -6.06 11.87
CA HIS A 208 -3.79 -6.67 10.53
C HIS A 208 -2.93 -5.90 9.52
N PRO A 209 -1.59 -5.99 9.60
CA PRO A 209 -0.71 -5.29 8.67
C PRO A 209 -0.90 -5.77 7.23
N ILE A 210 -0.61 -4.89 6.28
CA ILE A 210 -0.73 -5.20 4.85
C ILE A 210 0.35 -6.22 4.46
N VAL A 211 -0.04 -7.22 3.67
CA VAL A 211 0.89 -8.23 3.12
C VAL A 211 1.96 -7.56 2.27
N GLY A 212 3.22 -7.93 2.49
CA GLY A 212 4.37 -7.35 1.78
C GLY A 212 4.85 -5.99 2.29
N ASP A 213 4.24 -5.46 3.36
CA ASP A 213 4.64 -4.16 3.90
C ASP A 213 5.94 -4.26 4.72
N LYS A 214 6.99 -3.61 4.23
CA LYS A 214 8.33 -3.65 4.79
C LYS A 214 8.54 -2.70 5.96
N ILE A 215 7.64 -1.70 6.14
CA ILE A 215 7.76 -0.70 7.21
C ILE A 215 6.83 -1.05 8.38
N TYR A 216 5.58 -1.44 8.07
CA TYR A 216 4.52 -1.65 9.06
C TYR A 216 4.16 -3.12 9.27
N GLY A 217 4.84 -4.04 8.57
CA GLY A 217 4.66 -5.51 8.71
C GLY A 217 5.30 -6.12 9.96
N GLY A 218 5.82 -5.30 10.89
CA GLY A 218 6.36 -5.75 12.18
C GLY A 218 7.88 -5.88 12.26
N ASP A 219 8.60 -5.85 11.13
CA ASP A 219 10.07 -5.96 11.09
C ASP A 219 10.69 -4.87 10.23
N GLU A 220 11.23 -3.82 10.88
CA GLU A 220 11.86 -2.68 10.20
C GLU A 220 13.16 -3.05 9.47
N ASP A 221 13.81 -4.15 9.84
CA ASP A 221 15.03 -4.60 9.17
C ASP A 221 14.77 -4.98 7.72
N LEU A 222 13.55 -5.38 7.38
CA LEU A 222 13.15 -5.62 5.98
C LEU A 222 13.24 -4.35 5.13
N TYR A 223 12.80 -3.21 5.68
CA TYR A 223 12.90 -1.95 4.97
C TYR A 223 14.36 -1.45 4.89
N LEU A 224 15.10 -1.55 5.97
CA LEU A 224 16.52 -1.15 6.01
C LEU A 224 17.36 -2.02 5.06
N ALA A 225 17.11 -3.33 5.01
CA ALA A 225 17.75 -4.24 4.07
C ALA A 225 17.39 -3.92 2.61
N LEU A 226 16.11 -3.58 2.34
CA LEU A 226 15.66 -3.16 1.00
C LEU A 226 16.40 -1.90 0.54
N VAL A 227 16.44 -0.86 1.38
CA VAL A 227 17.10 0.42 1.04
C VAL A 227 18.60 0.24 0.83
N ALA A 228 19.22 -0.66 1.58
CA ALA A 228 20.63 -1.00 1.44
C ALA A 228 20.94 -1.96 0.27
N GLY A 229 19.91 -2.40 -0.49
CA GLY A 229 20.08 -3.39 -1.56
C GLY A 229 20.51 -4.79 -1.09
N ARG A 230 20.27 -5.12 0.19
CA ARG A 230 20.73 -6.36 0.84
C ARG A 230 19.61 -7.29 1.28
N LEU A 231 18.42 -7.13 0.72
CA LEU A 231 17.28 -7.97 1.05
C LEU A 231 17.55 -9.41 0.61
N THR A 232 17.64 -10.34 1.56
CA THR A 232 17.93 -11.76 1.31
C THR A 232 16.69 -12.50 0.79
N ASP A 233 16.87 -13.69 0.20
CA ASP A 233 15.75 -14.51 -0.27
C ASP A 233 14.86 -14.98 0.89
N GLY A 234 15.40 -15.28 2.05
CA GLY A 234 14.62 -15.57 3.26
C GLY A 234 13.75 -14.39 3.70
N GLN A 235 14.29 -13.18 3.64
CA GLN A 235 13.52 -11.96 3.93
C GLN A 235 12.43 -11.70 2.87
N ARG A 236 12.73 -11.95 1.57
CA ARG A 236 11.73 -11.88 0.49
C ARG A 236 10.60 -12.88 0.69
N ALA A 237 10.92 -14.11 1.06
CA ALA A 237 9.92 -15.14 1.35
C ALA A 237 8.99 -14.74 2.52
N ARG A 238 9.52 -14.09 3.57
CA ARG A 238 8.72 -13.58 4.70
C ARG A 238 7.74 -12.48 4.30
N LEU A 239 8.05 -11.70 3.28
CA LEU A 239 7.16 -10.65 2.76
C LEU A 239 5.97 -11.22 2.00
N ILE A 240 6.06 -12.46 1.50
CA ILE A 240 5.04 -13.14 0.67
C ILE A 240 4.87 -12.48 -0.69
N LEU A 241 4.69 -11.15 -0.72
CA LEU A 241 4.59 -10.34 -1.93
C LEU A 241 5.76 -9.37 -2.04
N PRO A 242 6.28 -9.11 -3.25
CA PRO A 242 7.42 -8.21 -3.45
C PRO A 242 7.09 -6.74 -3.16
N GLN A 243 5.84 -6.32 -3.36
CA GLN A 243 5.30 -5.01 -2.98
C GLN A 243 4.16 -5.18 -1.98
N HIS A 244 3.88 -4.15 -1.18
CA HIS A 244 2.75 -4.21 -0.28
C HIS A 244 1.42 -4.24 -1.06
N ALA A 245 0.52 -5.12 -0.64
CA ALA A 245 -0.78 -5.34 -1.28
C ALA A 245 -1.77 -4.23 -0.94
N LEU A 246 -1.51 -3.02 -1.46
CA LEU A 246 -2.38 -1.84 -1.36
C LEU A 246 -2.57 -1.22 -2.74
N HIS A 247 -3.81 -1.09 -3.17
CA HIS A 247 -4.19 -0.61 -4.48
C HIS A 247 -5.24 0.50 -4.39
N ALA A 248 -4.99 1.67 -5.00
CA ALA A 248 -5.95 2.76 -5.12
C ALA A 248 -6.95 2.43 -6.24
N ALA A 249 -8.06 1.80 -5.86
CA ALA A 249 -9.01 1.19 -6.79
C ALA A 249 -9.91 2.20 -7.47
N ALA A 250 -10.31 3.27 -6.74
CA ALA A 250 -11.17 4.31 -7.31
C ALA A 250 -10.94 5.68 -6.68
N VAL A 251 -11.23 6.70 -7.46
CA VAL A 251 -11.30 8.10 -7.04
C VAL A 251 -12.58 8.70 -7.59
N ARG A 252 -13.35 9.41 -6.75
CA ARG A 252 -14.56 10.14 -7.12
C ARG A 252 -14.44 11.59 -6.65
N PHE A 253 -14.79 12.55 -7.51
CA PHE A 253 -14.81 13.99 -7.19
C PHE A 253 -15.72 14.74 -8.15
N ALA A 254 -16.21 15.91 -7.72
CA ALA A 254 -16.89 16.86 -8.58
C ALA A 254 -15.88 17.93 -9.07
N TRP A 255 -15.90 18.23 -10.37
CA TRP A 255 -15.07 19.26 -10.97
C TRP A 255 -15.76 19.84 -12.21
N ARG A 256 -15.86 21.16 -12.32
CA ARG A 256 -16.55 21.89 -13.39
C ARG A 256 -17.98 21.38 -13.62
N GLU A 257 -18.75 21.33 -12.52
CA GLU A 257 -20.16 20.89 -12.51
C GLU A 257 -20.41 19.44 -12.97
N GLN A 258 -19.34 18.67 -13.17
CA GLN A 258 -19.39 17.26 -13.55
C GLN A 258 -18.86 16.36 -12.43
N GLU A 259 -19.52 15.22 -12.23
CA GLU A 259 -19.00 14.15 -11.39
C GLU A 259 -18.03 13.28 -12.20
N TRP A 260 -16.83 13.07 -11.65
CA TRP A 260 -15.78 12.24 -12.22
C TRP A 260 -15.56 11.00 -11.34
N ILE A 261 -15.56 9.84 -11.96
CA ILE A 261 -15.29 8.56 -11.30
C ILE A 261 -14.27 7.80 -12.15
N PHE A 262 -13.09 7.57 -11.59
CA PHE A 262 -12.06 6.76 -12.24
C PHE A 262 -11.81 5.50 -11.42
N ARG A 263 -11.71 4.35 -12.10
CA ARG A 263 -11.41 3.05 -11.52
C ARG A 263 -10.21 2.43 -12.20
N ALA A 264 -9.34 1.81 -11.40
CA ALA A 264 -8.18 1.06 -11.87
C ALA A 264 -8.34 -0.40 -11.46
N PRO A 265 -8.13 -1.36 -12.37
CA PRO A 265 -8.03 -2.76 -11.98
C PRO A 265 -6.71 -2.98 -11.21
N PRO A 266 -6.71 -3.82 -10.15
CA PRO A 266 -5.49 -4.24 -9.48
C PRO A 266 -4.57 -5.02 -10.42
N GLU A 267 -3.28 -5.02 -10.10
CA GLU A 267 -2.29 -5.80 -10.84
C GLU A 267 -2.57 -7.32 -10.78
N PRO A 268 -2.18 -8.09 -11.80
CA PRO A 268 -2.43 -9.53 -11.84
C PRO A 268 -1.94 -10.28 -10.59
N GLY A 269 -0.77 -9.91 -10.06
CA GLY A 269 -0.23 -10.52 -8.84
C GLY A 269 -1.10 -10.30 -7.61
N PHE A 270 -1.68 -9.11 -7.45
CA PHE A 270 -2.65 -8.80 -6.40
C PHE A 270 -3.91 -9.66 -6.56
N MET A 271 -4.47 -9.70 -7.77
CA MET A 271 -5.69 -10.46 -8.05
C MET A 271 -5.48 -11.97 -7.89
N THR A 272 -4.37 -12.52 -8.39
CA THR A 272 -4.02 -13.92 -8.21
C THR A 272 -3.86 -14.28 -6.75
N PHE A 273 -3.21 -13.43 -5.96
CA PHE A 273 -3.09 -13.66 -4.53
C PHE A 273 -4.45 -13.57 -3.82
N ALA A 274 -5.29 -12.62 -4.18
CA ALA A 274 -6.63 -12.50 -3.65
C ALA A 274 -7.58 -13.63 -4.13
N ALA A 275 -7.42 -14.19 -5.32
CA ALA A 275 -8.32 -15.21 -5.89
C ALA A 275 -8.16 -16.63 -5.33
N ALA A 276 -7.30 -16.86 -4.33
CA ALA A 276 -7.11 -18.18 -3.74
C ALA A 276 -8.42 -18.77 -3.19
N GLN A 277 -8.58 -20.05 -3.44
CA GLN A 277 -9.71 -20.87 -3.00
C GLN A 277 -9.66 -21.14 -1.50
#